data_5edcc3655e12de0557bcc82897db85a8
#
_entry.id   5edcc3655e12de0557bcc82897db85a8
#
_cell.length_a   1.000
_cell.length_b   1.000
_cell.length_c   1.000
_cell.angle_alpha   90.00
_cell.angle_beta   90.00
_cell.angle_gamma   90.00
#
_symmetry.space_group_name_H-M   'P 1'
#
loop_
_entity.id
_entity.type
_entity.pdbx_description
1 polymer ?
#
loop_
_entity_poly.entity_id
_entity_poly.type
_entity_poly.pdbx_seq_one_letter_code
_entity_poly.pdbx_strand_id
1 'polypeptide(L)'
;MNMKKVRVKHIIATSLCIFSATSSANIVRVDQVLEQLNPIEQRIEQTIERAQRLPLPVPVPQVSIDELKAQISEPISSLPNVLNININSQNTAFVEVELENGFRAIERQWLLMANSQQLNTLKQQNVTIVSVKNYNALNISLVRFNAPQGVNSKSELLKALNLDESAILDRNHIYQAQIGEPTEKVTPNNSIAPYCTQSVKIGMIDSAINTKHSAFEGTNITTQSFLPQGLSSPNLHGTAIAGLITGKGAKLNPLLGSAMLYSAEVFYRQSEYAQGATLFAIVEALNWLVSNKIPVINMSLTGPNNAVLEASITAAIKQNVLIVAAAGNQGPASQPLYPGAYKSVIAVSAIDSQNQIYRWSNKGDYIDFAALGVNVVTSQGNGKFGRESGTSMAAPHVSAALSCLLLKHGNNKTKALNELTSLAIDLGEHGKDTTFGYGAIYPPKNAL
;
A
#
# COMPACT_ATOMS: atom_id res chain seq x y z
N MET A 1 -23.38 -42.73 12.39
CA MET A 1 -23.16 -41.60 11.46
C MET A 1 -24.05 -40.39 11.70
N ASN A 2 -24.86 -40.36 12.78
CA ASN A 2 -25.82 -39.26 13.02
C ASN A 2 -25.55 -38.33 14.21
N MET A 3 -24.49 -38.58 15.00
CA MET A 3 -24.16 -37.74 16.16
C MET A 3 -23.22 -36.55 15.88
N LYS A 4 -22.46 -36.57 14.78
CA LYS A 4 -21.56 -35.48 14.42
C LYS A 4 -22.26 -34.27 13.76
N LYS A 5 -23.39 -34.50 13.04
CA LYS A 5 -24.16 -33.41 12.40
C LYS A 5 -24.90 -32.49 13.39
N VAL A 6 -25.27 -32.99 14.55
CA VAL A 6 -26.00 -32.23 15.58
C VAL A 6 -25.05 -31.28 16.35
N ARG A 7 -23.79 -31.65 16.54
CA ARG A 7 -22.83 -30.79 17.29
C ARG A 7 -22.36 -29.54 16.53
N VAL A 8 -22.22 -29.61 15.21
CA VAL A 8 -21.82 -28.44 14.40
C VAL A 8 -22.91 -27.38 14.37
N LYS A 9 -24.18 -27.79 14.25
CA LYS A 9 -25.32 -26.84 14.26
C LYS A 9 -25.52 -26.15 15.62
N HIS A 10 -25.19 -26.83 16.73
CA HIS A 10 -25.30 -26.24 18.07
C HIS A 10 -24.18 -25.24 18.40
N ILE A 11 -22.99 -25.42 17.86
CA ILE A 11 -21.86 -24.51 18.08
C ILE A 11 -22.06 -23.18 17.33
N ILE A 12 -22.62 -23.25 16.11
CA ILE A 12 -22.93 -22.04 15.32
C ILE A 12 -24.10 -21.26 15.93
N ALA A 13 -25.12 -21.94 16.46
CA ALA A 13 -26.27 -21.29 17.08
C ALA A 13 -25.91 -20.62 18.43
N THR A 14 -25.00 -21.15 19.23
CA THR A 14 -24.59 -20.57 20.52
C THR A 14 -23.67 -19.37 20.36
N SER A 15 -22.86 -19.31 19.33
CA SER A 15 -22.01 -18.12 19.05
C SER A 15 -22.81 -16.92 18.51
N LEU A 16 -23.94 -17.15 17.83
CA LEU A 16 -24.80 -16.07 17.32
C LEU A 16 -25.75 -15.46 18.39
N CYS A 17 -26.06 -16.17 19.46
CA CYS A 17 -26.94 -15.66 20.51
C CYS A 17 -26.29 -14.69 21.50
N ILE A 18 -24.97 -14.53 21.51
CA ILE A 18 -24.25 -13.62 22.40
C ILE A 18 -24.12 -12.18 21.82
N PHE A 19 -24.44 -11.97 20.53
CA PHE A 19 -24.35 -10.68 19.86
C PHE A 19 -25.66 -9.88 19.76
N SER A 20 -26.76 -10.31 20.39
CA SER A 20 -28.07 -9.68 20.23
C SER A 20 -28.54 -8.76 21.36
N ALA A 21 -27.63 -8.18 22.12
CA ALA A 21 -27.99 -7.20 23.16
C ALA A 21 -27.08 -5.97 23.08
N THR A 22 -27.25 -5.13 22.08
CA THR A 22 -27.20 -3.64 22.07
C THR A 22 -26.99 -3.11 20.66
N SER A 23 -27.98 -2.46 20.14
CA SER A 23 -28.08 -1.36 19.20
C SER A 23 -28.95 -1.63 17.97
N SER A 24 -29.96 -0.81 17.86
CA SER A 24 -30.91 -0.73 16.76
C SER A 24 -30.23 -0.13 15.54
N ALA A 25 -29.75 -0.96 14.60
CA ALA A 25 -29.61 -0.63 13.17
C ALA A 25 -29.11 -1.85 12.39
N ASN A 26 -29.88 -2.23 11.36
CA ASN A 26 -29.62 -3.27 10.37
C ASN A 26 -29.61 -4.73 10.89
N ILE A 27 -30.79 -5.28 11.01
CA ILE A 27 -31.00 -6.73 11.08
C ILE A 27 -30.65 -7.29 9.69
N VAL A 28 -29.38 -7.70 9.50
CA VAL A 28 -29.04 -8.67 8.46
C VAL A 28 -29.77 -9.95 8.85
N ARG A 29 -30.77 -10.37 8.06
CA ARG A 29 -31.52 -11.59 8.33
C ARG A 29 -30.56 -12.76 8.34
N VAL A 30 -30.46 -13.42 9.47
CA VAL A 30 -29.65 -14.62 9.70
C VAL A 30 -29.93 -15.69 8.65
N ASP A 31 -31.18 -15.76 8.17
CA ASP A 31 -31.64 -16.65 7.10
C ASP A 31 -30.90 -16.42 5.77
N GLN A 32 -30.58 -15.18 5.41
CA GLN A 32 -29.83 -14.85 4.18
C GLN A 32 -28.34 -15.21 4.27
N VAL A 33 -27.77 -15.13 5.45
CA VAL A 33 -26.36 -15.55 5.67
C VAL A 33 -26.27 -17.09 5.67
N LEU A 34 -27.28 -17.78 6.23
CA LEU A 34 -27.35 -19.24 6.21
C LEU A 34 -27.61 -19.79 4.79
N GLU A 35 -28.40 -19.10 3.97
CA GLU A 35 -28.59 -19.48 2.55
C GLU A 35 -27.30 -19.31 1.73
N GLN A 36 -26.46 -18.33 2.03
CA GLN A 36 -25.16 -18.12 1.36
C GLN A 36 -24.08 -19.12 1.80
N LEU A 37 -24.19 -19.70 3.01
CA LEU A 37 -23.24 -20.71 3.51
C LEU A 37 -23.56 -22.13 3.00
N ASN A 38 -24.79 -22.44 2.66
CA ASN A 38 -25.20 -23.75 2.16
C ASN A 38 -24.43 -24.22 0.90
N PRO A 39 -24.18 -23.39 -0.13
CA PRO A 39 -23.39 -23.81 -1.30
C PRO A 39 -21.91 -24.05 -0.97
N ILE A 40 -21.38 -23.37 0.05
CA ILE A 40 -20.00 -23.50 0.48
C ILE A 40 -19.81 -24.83 1.25
N GLU A 41 -20.74 -25.17 2.15
CA GLU A 41 -20.72 -26.47 2.85
C GLU A 41 -20.85 -27.63 1.88
N GLN A 42 -21.75 -27.57 0.89
CA GLN A 42 -21.89 -28.61 -0.12
C GLN A 42 -20.63 -28.78 -0.99
N ARG A 43 -19.93 -27.68 -1.34
CA ARG A 43 -18.66 -27.76 -2.07
C ARG A 43 -17.54 -28.33 -1.22
N ILE A 44 -17.47 -28.03 0.06
CA ILE A 44 -16.49 -28.60 0.99
C ILE A 44 -16.75 -30.10 1.16
N GLU A 45 -17.99 -30.53 1.36
CA GLU A 45 -18.34 -31.96 1.46
C GLU A 45 -18.00 -32.73 0.17
N GLN A 46 -18.31 -32.17 -1.02
CA GLN A 46 -17.96 -32.79 -2.30
C GLN A 46 -16.44 -32.86 -2.54
N THR A 47 -15.70 -31.85 -2.06
CA THR A 47 -14.22 -31.84 -2.18
C THR A 47 -13.60 -32.88 -1.26
N ILE A 48 -14.11 -33.03 -0.03
CA ILE A 48 -13.66 -34.05 0.93
C ILE A 48 -13.99 -35.47 0.42
N GLU A 49 -15.19 -35.68 -0.13
CA GLU A 49 -15.55 -36.98 -0.73
C GLU A 49 -14.70 -37.31 -1.97
N ARG A 50 -14.34 -36.32 -2.79
CA ARG A 50 -13.44 -36.51 -3.94
C ARG A 50 -11.99 -36.83 -3.50
N ALA A 51 -11.49 -36.14 -2.46
CA ALA A 51 -10.17 -36.40 -1.91
C ALA A 51 -10.06 -37.82 -1.27
N GLN A 52 -11.14 -38.31 -0.71
CA GLN A 52 -11.18 -39.68 -0.12
C GLN A 52 -11.23 -40.82 -1.16
N ARG A 53 -11.54 -40.51 -2.44
CA ARG A 53 -11.62 -41.50 -3.53
C ARG A 53 -10.36 -41.66 -4.37
N LEU A 54 -9.31 -40.85 -4.12
CA LEU A 54 -8.04 -40.96 -4.83
C LEU A 54 -7.09 -41.94 -4.11
N PRO A 55 -6.55 -42.94 -4.79
CA PRO A 55 -5.53 -43.79 -4.21
C PRO A 55 -4.22 -43.02 -4.11
N LEU A 56 -3.80 -42.64 -2.91
CA LEU A 56 -2.53 -41.96 -2.68
C LEU A 56 -1.42 -42.97 -2.35
N PRO A 57 -0.27 -42.93 -3.02
CA PRO A 57 0.84 -43.85 -2.77
C PRO A 57 1.86 -43.35 -1.74
N VAL A 58 1.59 -42.37 -0.90
CA VAL A 58 2.54 -41.85 0.11
C VAL A 58 1.79 -41.51 1.41
N PRO A 59 2.32 -41.90 2.60
CA PRO A 59 1.71 -41.47 3.86
C PRO A 59 1.84 -39.96 4.02
N VAL A 60 0.71 -39.27 3.97
CA VAL A 60 0.61 -37.85 4.32
C VAL A 60 0.76 -37.73 5.84
N PRO A 61 1.61 -36.83 6.37
CA PRO A 61 1.64 -36.57 7.81
C PRO A 61 0.24 -36.17 8.26
N GLN A 62 -0.28 -36.83 9.28
CA GLN A 62 -1.57 -36.46 9.88
C GLN A 62 -1.36 -35.13 10.62
N VAL A 63 -1.54 -34.02 9.90
CA VAL A 63 -1.73 -32.71 10.52
C VAL A 63 -3.12 -32.74 11.16
N SER A 64 -3.18 -32.61 12.46
CA SER A 64 -4.47 -32.61 13.16
C SER A 64 -5.33 -31.46 12.72
N ILE A 65 -6.65 -31.66 12.65
CA ILE A 65 -7.61 -30.59 12.33
C ILE A 65 -7.45 -29.40 13.33
N ASP A 66 -6.95 -29.67 14.52
CA ASP A 66 -6.69 -28.66 15.55
C ASP A 66 -5.40 -27.86 15.26
N GLU A 67 -4.38 -28.47 14.64
CA GLU A 67 -3.20 -27.75 14.12
C GLU A 67 -3.54 -26.89 12.88
N LEU A 68 -4.40 -27.40 11.98
CA LEU A 68 -4.92 -26.61 10.87
C LEU A 68 -5.82 -25.46 11.37
N LYS A 69 -6.62 -25.67 12.40
CA LYS A 69 -7.43 -24.62 13.04
C LYS A 69 -6.57 -23.61 13.79
N ALA A 70 -5.48 -24.03 14.42
CA ALA A 70 -4.50 -23.14 15.04
C ALA A 70 -3.77 -22.27 13.99
N GLN A 71 -3.49 -22.79 12.80
CA GLN A 71 -2.92 -22.02 11.68
C GLN A 71 -3.93 -21.12 10.96
N ILE A 72 -5.23 -21.45 11.04
CA ILE A 72 -6.32 -20.62 10.44
C ILE A 72 -6.91 -19.64 11.46
N SER A 73 -6.69 -19.85 12.75
CA SER A 73 -7.27 -19.04 13.84
C SER A 73 -6.31 -18.06 14.50
N GLU A 74 -5.19 -17.71 13.86
CA GLU A 74 -4.63 -16.39 14.13
C GLU A 74 -5.60 -15.37 13.50
N PRO A 75 -6.40 -14.64 14.29
CA PRO A 75 -7.14 -13.53 13.72
C PRO A 75 -6.09 -12.59 13.14
N ILE A 76 -6.26 -12.19 11.89
CA ILE A 76 -5.73 -10.90 11.42
C ILE A 76 -6.22 -9.95 12.50
N SER A 77 -5.34 -9.60 13.45
CA SER A 77 -5.74 -8.81 14.61
C SER A 77 -6.15 -7.45 14.07
N SER A 78 -7.45 -7.24 13.91
CA SER A 78 -7.99 -5.94 13.54
C SER A 78 -7.42 -4.97 14.57
N LEU A 79 -6.79 -3.90 14.09
CA LEU A 79 -6.32 -2.85 14.98
C LEU A 79 -7.52 -2.35 15.81
N PRO A 80 -7.34 -2.00 17.08
CA PRO A 80 -8.43 -1.44 17.89
C PRO A 80 -8.92 -0.14 17.27
N ASN A 81 -10.21 0.18 17.44
CA ASN A 81 -10.83 1.40 16.88
C ASN A 81 -10.07 2.67 17.30
N VAL A 82 -9.48 2.66 18.51
CA VAL A 82 -8.58 3.72 19.01
C VAL A 82 -7.22 3.10 19.29
N LEU A 83 -6.17 3.64 18.70
CA LEU A 83 -4.81 3.15 18.85
C LEU A 83 -3.86 4.28 19.24
N ASN A 84 -3.22 4.14 20.40
CA ASN A 84 -2.17 5.07 20.82
C ASN A 84 -0.85 4.71 20.16
N ILE A 85 -0.29 5.64 19.41
CA ILE A 85 1.04 5.50 18.82
C ILE A 85 2.04 6.15 19.77
N ASN A 86 2.83 5.30 20.44
CA ASN A 86 3.71 5.72 21.53
C ASN A 86 5.17 5.82 21.05
N ILE A 87 5.84 6.88 21.48
CA ILE A 87 7.30 7.03 21.36
C ILE A 87 7.98 6.14 22.40
N ASN A 88 7.43 6.12 23.61
CA ASN A 88 7.86 5.26 24.72
C ASN A 88 6.67 5.02 25.67
N SER A 89 6.88 4.32 26.78
CA SER A 89 5.83 3.98 27.75
C SER A 89 5.11 5.18 28.38
N GLN A 90 5.67 6.38 28.31
CA GLN A 90 5.12 7.59 28.94
C GLN A 90 4.65 8.65 27.92
N ASN A 91 5.10 8.58 26.68
CA ASN A 91 4.86 9.63 25.68
C ASN A 91 4.16 9.06 24.44
N THR A 92 2.93 9.50 24.21
CA THR A 92 2.15 9.22 23.00
C THR A 92 2.50 10.26 21.95
N ALA A 93 2.88 9.81 20.75
CA ALA A 93 3.10 10.69 19.60
C ALA A 93 1.79 11.28 19.10
N PHE A 94 0.79 10.41 18.93
CA PHE A 94 -0.59 10.75 18.52
C PHE A 94 -1.52 9.56 18.73
N VAL A 95 -2.81 9.82 18.61
CA VAL A 95 -3.87 8.80 18.69
C VAL A 95 -4.46 8.62 17.31
N GLU A 96 -4.56 7.37 16.86
CA GLU A 96 -5.32 6.99 15.68
C GLU A 96 -6.72 6.57 16.05
N VAL A 97 -7.67 6.91 15.18
CA VAL A 97 -9.06 6.46 15.27
C VAL A 97 -9.50 5.82 13.97
N GLU A 98 -10.28 4.76 14.07
CA GLU A 98 -10.99 4.20 12.93
C GLU A 98 -12.20 5.06 12.60
N LEU A 99 -12.41 5.33 11.33
CA LEU A 99 -13.53 6.11 10.80
C LEU A 99 -14.66 5.18 10.35
N GLU A 100 -15.86 5.71 10.17
CA GLU A 100 -17.05 4.96 9.75
C GLU A 100 -16.87 4.18 8.45
N ASN A 101 -15.98 4.62 7.58
CA ASN A 101 -15.65 3.96 6.30
C ASN A 101 -14.52 2.91 6.42
N GLY A 102 -14.09 2.56 7.63
CA GLY A 102 -13.04 1.59 7.91
C GLY A 102 -11.61 2.09 7.72
N PHE A 103 -11.42 3.32 7.25
CA PHE A 103 -10.09 3.94 7.19
C PHE A 103 -9.73 4.58 8.53
N ARG A 104 -8.45 4.90 8.70
CA ARG A 104 -7.94 5.50 9.93
C ARG A 104 -7.43 6.92 9.70
N ALA A 105 -7.49 7.74 10.76
CA ALA A 105 -6.92 9.08 10.76
C ALA A 105 -6.36 9.42 12.15
N ILE A 106 -5.52 10.43 12.24
CA ILE A 106 -5.17 11.01 13.54
C ILE A 106 -6.42 11.69 14.15
N GLU A 107 -6.69 11.39 15.41
CA GLU A 107 -7.84 11.89 16.13
C GLU A 107 -7.93 13.42 16.04
N ARG A 108 -9.08 13.92 15.55
CA ARG A 108 -9.40 15.35 15.39
C ARG A 108 -8.43 16.16 14.53
N GLN A 109 -7.40 15.55 13.93
CA GLN A 109 -6.39 16.28 13.17
C GLN A 109 -6.76 16.42 11.70
N TRP A 110 -6.69 17.63 11.21
CA TRP A 110 -7.01 18.01 9.84
C TRP A 110 -5.85 18.77 9.18
N LEU A 111 -5.81 18.70 7.87
CA LEU A 111 -4.85 19.36 7.01
C LEU A 111 -5.60 20.32 6.05
N LEU A 112 -5.14 21.55 5.97
CA LEU A 112 -5.67 22.57 5.06
C LEU A 112 -4.53 23.10 4.20
N MET A 113 -4.66 23.04 2.89
CA MET A 113 -3.84 23.84 2.00
C MET A 113 -4.38 25.27 2.01
N ALA A 114 -3.68 26.17 2.68
CA ALA A 114 -4.17 27.49 2.97
C ALA A 114 -3.42 28.59 2.21
N ASN A 115 -4.16 29.54 1.67
CA ASN A 115 -3.64 30.86 1.34
C ASN A 115 -3.58 31.75 2.60
N SER A 116 -3.01 32.94 2.48
CA SER A 116 -2.85 33.86 3.61
C SER A 116 -4.19 34.26 4.25
N GLN A 117 -5.25 34.43 3.45
CA GLN A 117 -6.59 34.75 3.96
C GLN A 117 -7.18 33.63 4.76
N GLN A 118 -7.14 32.38 4.24
CA GLN A 118 -7.63 31.18 4.93
C GLN A 118 -6.86 30.94 6.23
N LEU A 119 -5.53 31.13 6.23
CA LEU A 119 -4.73 31.03 7.45
C LEU A 119 -5.15 32.08 8.51
N ASN A 120 -5.43 33.32 8.10
CA ASN A 120 -5.90 34.34 9.03
C ASN A 120 -7.30 34.03 9.55
N THR A 121 -8.20 33.55 8.71
CA THR A 121 -9.51 33.05 9.14
C THR A 121 -9.36 31.93 10.17
N LEU A 122 -8.51 30.94 9.91
CA LEU A 122 -8.28 29.83 10.83
C LEU A 122 -7.76 30.28 12.20
N LYS A 123 -6.87 31.30 12.24
CA LYS A 123 -6.33 31.87 13.50
C LYS A 123 -7.39 32.56 14.36
N GLN A 124 -8.50 32.98 13.76
CA GLN A 124 -9.61 33.64 14.46
C GLN A 124 -10.66 32.67 15.00
N GLN A 125 -10.56 31.39 14.61
CA GLN A 125 -11.49 30.34 15.01
C GLN A 125 -10.99 29.55 16.22
N ASN A 126 -11.90 28.82 16.87
CA ASN A 126 -11.60 27.98 18.03
C ASN A 126 -10.96 26.64 17.61
N VAL A 127 -9.76 26.71 17.01
CA VAL A 127 -8.96 25.55 16.61
C VAL A 127 -7.54 25.65 17.16
N THR A 128 -6.93 24.50 17.43
CA THR A 128 -5.54 24.45 17.84
C THR A 128 -4.66 24.22 16.61
N ILE A 129 -3.96 25.26 16.16
CA ILE A 129 -2.97 25.13 15.07
C ILE A 129 -1.76 24.38 15.61
N VAL A 130 -1.47 23.20 15.03
CA VAL A 130 -0.32 22.35 15.39
C VAL A 130 0.94 22.77 14.63
N SER A 131 0.80 23.07 13.33
CA SER A 131 1.92 23.59 12.51
C SER A 131 1.43 24.28 11.25
N VAL A 132 2.24 25.23 10.77
CA VAL A 132 2.10 25.85 9.45
C VAL A 132 3.42 25.64 8.72
N LYS A 133 3.40 24.96 7.57
CA LYS A 133 4.58 24.68 6.77
C LYS A 133 4.40 25.12 5.32
N ASN A 134 5.43 25.79 4.81
CA ASN A 134 5.53 26.14 3.40
C ASN A 134 6.43 25.13 2.69
N TYR A 135 5.89 24.42 1.73
CA TYR A 135 6.59 23.42 0.94
C TYR A 135 6.96 24.05 -0.42
N ASN A 136 8.14 24.67 -0.46
CA ASN A 136 8.57 25.47 -1.60
C ASN A 136 8.69 24.66 -2.90
N ALA A 137 9.15 23.40 -2.82
CA ALA A 137 9.29 22.57 -4.01
C ALA A 137 7.92 22.19 -4.61
N LEU A 138 6.89 22.05 -3.79
CA LEU A 138 5.51 21.78 -4.22
C LEU A 138 4.71 23.09 -4.48
N ASN A 139 5.23 24.22 -4.06
CA ASN A 139 4.53 25.53 -4.08
C ASN A 139 3.17 25.48 -3.34
N ILE A 140 3.14 24.86 -2.15
CA ILE A 140 1.96 24.79 -1.29
C ILE A 140 2.27 25.25 0.13
N SER A 141 1.26 25.79 0.81
CA SER A 141 1.28 26.07 2.25
C SER A 141 0.28 25.14 2.93
N LEU A 142 0.74 24.35 3.90
CA LEU A 142 -0.05 23.35 4.59
C LEU A 142 -0.17 23.70 6.07
N VAL A 143 -1.40 23.81 6.54
CA VAL A 143 -1.75 24.00 7.95
C VAL A 143 -2.24 22.68 8.52
N ARG A 144 -1.61 22.25 9.60
CA ARG A 144 -2.05 21.09 10.42
C ARG A 144 -2.66 21.64 11.70
N PHE A 145 -3.90 21.26 12.01
CA PHE A 145 -4.63 21.73 13.16
C PHE A 145 -5.59 20.67 13.72
N ASN A 146 -6.01 20.84 14.97
CA ASN A 146 -7.02 20.00 15.60
C ASN A 146 -8.38 20.71 15.55
N ALA A 147 -9.38 20.01 15.00
CA ALA A 147 -10.76 20.49 14.96
C ALA A 147 -11.36 20.64 16.38
N PRO A 148 -12.37 21.47 16.56
CA PRO A 148 -13.13 21.54 17.80
C PRO A 148 -13.74 20.18 18.17
N GLN A 149 -13.98 19.98 19.46
CA GLN A 149 -14.63 18.75 19.92
C GLN A 149 -16.05 18.65 19.34
N GLY A 150 -16.44 17.45 18.89
CA GLY A 150 -17.76 17.20 18.31
C GLY A 150 -17.88 17.54 16.82
N VAL A 151 -16.86 18.12 16.18
CA VAL A 151 -16.85 18.36 14.72
C VAL A 151 -16.19 17.15 14.03
N ASN A 152 -17.01 16.31 13.40
CA ASN A 152 -16.57 15.02 12.86
C ASN A 152 -16.60 14.92 11.33
N SER A 153 -17.25 15.85 10.64
CA SER A 153 -17.34 15.83 9.18
C SER A 153 -16.66 17.05 8.53
N LYS A 154 -16.26 16.89 7.26
CA LYS A 154 -15.69 17.98 6.46
C LYS A 154 -16.67 19.14 6.32
N SER A 155 -17.96 18.86 6.08
CA SER A 155 -18.97 19.88 5.87
C SER A 155 -19.23 20.72 7.15
N GLU A 156 -19.28 20.06 8.31
CA GLU A 156 -19.37 20.76 9.60
C GLU A 156 -18.15 21.65 9.85
N LEU A 157 -16.96 21.13 9.54
CA LEU A 157 -15.72 21.85 9.75
C LEU A 157 -15.60 23.07 8.82
N LEU A 158 -15.97 22.95 7.54
CA LEU A 158 -16.00 24.08 6.60
C LEU A 158 -16.91 25.19 7.10
N LYS A 159 -18.10 24.84 7.60
CA LYS A 159 -19.04 25.81 8.21
C LYS A 159 -18.46 26.44 9.48
N ALA A 160 -17.93 25.62 10.38
CA ALA A 160 -17.33 26.09 11.64
C ALA A 160 -16.13 27.03 11.42
N LEU A 161 -15.39 26.84 10.33
CA LEU A 161 -14.22 27.64 9.97
C LEU A 161 -14.54 28.79 9.01
N ASN A 162 -15.78 28.94 8.59
CA ASN A 162 -16.19 29.92 7.56
C ASN A 162 -15.32 29.82 6.30
N LEU A 163 -15.09 28.59 5.84
CA LEU A 163 -14.39 28.27 4.60
C LEU A 163 -15.39 27.82 3.54
N ASP A 164 -15.13 28.16 2.29
CA ASP A 164 -15.95 27.67 1.17
C ASP A 164 -15.63 26.22 0.81
N GLU A 165 -16.51 25.57 0.05
CA GLU A 165 -16.39 24.15 -0.32
C GLU A 165 -15.19 23.87 -1.25
N SER A 166 -14.61 24.88 -1.89
CA SER A 166 -13.42 24.75 -2.73
C SER A 166 -12.13 24.63 -1.90
N ALA A 167 -12.19 24.83 -0.59
CA ALA A 167 -11.04 24.68 0.29
C ALA A 167 -10.48 23.24 0.23
N ILE A 168 -9.18 23.12 -0.03
CA ILE A 168 -8.48 21.84 -0.02
C ILE A 168 -8.19 21.46 1.42
N LEU A 169 -9.19 20.84 2.02
CA LEU A 169 -9.24 20.44 3.44
C LEU A 169 -9.58 18.96 3.53
N ASP A 170 -8.84 18.22 4.34
CA ASP A 170 -9.17 16.83 4.64
C ASP A 170 -8.53 16.39 5.97
N ARG A 171 -8.91 15.19 6.46
CA ARG A 171 -8.32 14.56 7.64
C ARG A 171 -6.85 14.20 7.40
N ASN A 172 -6.05 14.19 8.46
CA ASN A 172 -4.73 13.58 8.43
C ASN A 172 -4.91 12.05 8.49
N HIS A 173 -5.30 11.48 7.33
CA HIS A 173 -5.53 10.03 7.18
C HIS A 173 -4.26 9.22 7.34
N ILE A 174 -4.43 7.95 7.69
CA ILE A 174 -3.35 6.96 7.75
C ILE A 174 -3.40 6.09 6.50
N TYR A 175 -2.26 5.97 5.84
CA TYR A 175 -2.01 5.10 4.68
C TYR A 175 -1.25 3.88 5.13
N GLN A 176 -1.44 2.75 4.46
CA GLN A 176 -0.85 1.46 4.85
C GLN A 176 0.12 0.96 3.80
N ALA A 177 1.21 0.31 4.25
CA ALA A 177 2.09 -0.45 3.38
C ALA A 177 1.34 -1.67 2.85
N GLN A 178 1.53 -1.98 1.57
CA GLN A 178 0.87 -3.12 0.94
C GLN A 178 1.74 -4.37 1.07
N ILE A 179 1.80 -4.94 2.28
CA ILE A 179 2.52 -6.17 2.58
C ILE A 179 1.68 -7.36 2.10
N GLY A 180 2.26 -8.20 1.24
CA GLY A 180 1.65 -9.46 0.83
C GLY A 180 2.09 -10.61 1.75
N GLU A 181 1.44 -11.76 1.62
CA GLU A 181 1.80 -12.95 2.39
C GLU A 181 3.17 -13.49 1.95
N PRO A 182 4.10 -13.79 2.87
CA PRO A 182 5.38 -14.41 2.55
C PRO A 182 5.17 -15.84 2.02
N THR A 183 5.95 -16.23 1.03
CA THR A 183 5.88 -17.58 0.42
C THR A 183 7.18 -18.35 0.63
N GLU A 184 7.07 -19.64 0.98
CA GLU A 184 8.15 -20.42 1.62
C GLU A 184 9.28 -20.98 0.74
N LYS A 185 9.30 -20.93 -0.59
CA LYS A 185 10.36 -21.57 -1.38
C LYS A 185 11.09 -20.63 -2.33
N VAL A 186 12.39 -20.49 -2.11
CA VAL A 186 13.30 -19.72 -2.98
C VAL A 186 13.83 -20.62 -4.10
N THR A 187 13.27 -20.50 -5.30
CA THR A 187 13.96 -20.92 -6.52
C THR A 187 14.73 -19.72 -7.08
N PRO A 188 15.96 -19.86 -7.56
CA PRO A 188 16.68 -18.76 -8.16
C PRO A 188 15.87 -18.17 -9.31
N ASN A 189 15.71 -16.84 -9.36
CA ASN A 189 15.24 -16.20 -10.57
C ASN A 189 16.29 -16.39 -11.67
N ASN A 190 15.83 -16.69 -12.89
CA ASN A 190 16.68 -16.60 -14.07
C ASN A 190 17.26 -15.18 -14.13
N SER A 191 18.53 -15.06 -14.53
CA SER A 191 19.20 -13.79 -14.69
C SER A 191 18.37 -12.87 -15.59
N ILE A 192 17.78 -11.84 -14.99
CA ILE A 192 17.01 -10.80 -15.68
C ILE A 192 17.94 -9.59 -15.78
N ALA A 193 18.11 -9.04 -16.99
CA ALA A 193 18.89 -7.80 -17.16
C ALA A 193 18.17 -6.62 -16.50
N PRO A 194 18.90 -5.63 -15.94
CA PRO A 194 18.29 -4.40 -15.46
C PRO A 194 17.63 -3.63 -16.61
N TYR A 195 16.66 -2.77 -16.30
CA TYR A 195 16.05 -1.90 -17.33
C TYR A 195 17.09 -1.00 -17.99
N CYS A 196 18.04 -0.47 -17.24
CA CYS A 196 19.21 0.22 -17.78
C CYS A 196 20.40 0.11 -16.82
N THR A 197 21.60 0.35 -17.38
CA THR A 197 22.89 0.33 -16.63
C THR A 197 23.38 1.73 -16.28
N GLN A 198 22.86 2.75 -16.94
CA GLN A 198 23.21 4.15 -16.69
C GLN A 198 22.70 4.58 -15.31
N SER A 199 23.38 5.60 -14.75
CA SER A 199 22.98 6.15 -13.47
C SER A 199 21.69 6.97 -13.57
N VAL A 200 20.68 6.59 -12.80
CA VAL A 200 19.38 7.28 -12.73
C VAL A 200 19.02 7.61 -11.28
N LYS A 201 18.31 8.72 -11.10
CA LYS A 201 17.68 9.05 -9.82
C LYS A 201 16.28 8.46 -9.74
N ILE A 202 15.97 7.84 -8.60
CA ILE A 202 14.63 7.32 -8.30
C ILE A 202 14.31 7.57 -6.82
N GLY A 203 13.06 7.90 -6.53
CA GLY A 203 12.56 8.08 -5.17
C GLY A 203 11.62 6.96 -4.75
N MET A 204 11.55 6.69 -3.46
CA MET A 204 10.51 5.88 -2.86
C MET A 204 9.98 6.54 -1.59
N ILE A 205 8.66 6.41 -1.36
CA ILE A 205 8.00 6.77 -0.09
C ILE A 205 7.57 5.46 0.55
N ASP A 206 8.24 5.08 1.65
CA ASP A 206 8.08 3.75 2.24
C ASP A 206 8.49 3.74 3.73
N SER A 207 8.72 2.57 4.30
CA SER A 207 9.38 2.37 5.59
C SER A 207 10.90 2.52 5.48
N ALA A 208 11.61 2.45 6.59
CA ALA A 208 13.06 2.48 6.62
C ALA A 208 13.69 1.34 5.78
N ILE A 209 14.94 1.53 5.40
CA ILE A 209 15.77 0.50 4.76
C ILE A 209 16.81 0.00 5.77
N ASN A 210 17.01 -1.31 5.87
CA ASN A 210 18.19 -1.86 6.52
C ASN A 210 19.42 -1.67 5.60
N THR A 211 20.00 -0.49 5.62
CA THR A 211 21.15 -0.13 4.78
C THR A 211 22.41 -0.94 5.05
N LYS A 212 22.46 -1.67 6.19
CA LYS A 212 23.55 -2.60 6.52
C LYS A 212 23.38 -3.98 5.88
N HIS A 213 22.26 -4.24 5.20
CA HIS A 213 22.06 -5.49 4.48
C HIS A 213 23.08 -5.64 3.36
N SER A 214 23.68 -6.84 3.21
CA SER A 214 24.71 -7.13 2.20
C SER A 214 24.29 -6.81 0.75
N ALA A 215 22.98 -6.83 0.47
CA ALA A 215 22.44 -6.42 -0.82
C ALA A 215 22.73 -4.96 -1.20
N PHE A 216 23.02 -4.12 -0.23
CA PHE A 216 23.23 -2.68 -0.46
C PHE A 216 24.69 -2.25 -0.43
N GLU A 217 25.62 -3.20 -0.33
CA GLU A 217 27.04 -2.91 -0.42
C GLU A 217 27.39 -2.28 -1.77
N GLY A 218 28.03 -1.11 -1.75
CA GLY A 218 28.36 -0.35 -2.95
C GLY A 218 27.17 0.24 -3.72
N THR A 219 25.98 0.33 -3.10
CA THR A 219 24.83 1.05 -3.64
C THR A 219 24.79 2.50 -3.15
N ASN A 220 24.09 3.36 -3.90
CA ASN A 220 23.92 4.78 -3.53
C ASN A 220 22.49 5.01 -3.01
N ILE A 221 22.33 4.96 -1.70
CA ILE A 221 21.04 5.14 -1.01
C ILE A 221 21.13 6.35 -0.09
N THR A 222 20.21 7.31 -0.26
CA THR A 222 20.01 8.45 0.63
C THR A 222 18.68 8.29 1.33
N THR A 223 18.67 8.29 2.67
CA THR A 223 17.45 8.14 3.47
C THR A 223 17.11 9.42 4.23
N GLN A 224 15.83 9.72 4.40
CA GLN A 224 15.31 10.79 5.23
C GLN A 224 14.03 10.33 5.93
N SER A 225 14.00 10.46 7.26
CA SER A 225 12.79 10.16 8.04
C SER A 225 11.91 11.40 8.19
N PHE A 226 10.58 11.18 8.08
CA PHE A 226 9.52 12.18 8.26
C PHE A 226 8.60 11.82 9.43
N LEU A 227 9.05 10.91 10.28
CA LEU A 227 8.34 10.53 11.49
C LEU A 227 8.52 11.57 12.61
N PRO A 228 7.59 11.65 13.54
CA PRO A 228 7.79 12.38 14.79
C PRO A 228 9.09 11.93 15.49
N GLN A 229 9.80 12.89 16.09
CA GLN A 229 11.05 12.60 16.81
C GLN A 229 10.84 11.51 17.87
N GLY A 230 11.71 10.51 17.86
CA GLY A 230 11.66 9.38 18.78
C GLY A 230 10.76 8.22 18.32
N LEU A 231 9.98 8.37 17.26
CA LEU A 231 9.21 7.28 16.66
C LEU A 231 10.06 6.56 15.61
N SER A 232 10.21 5.24 15.77
CA SER A 232 11.02 4.44 14.84
C SER A 232 10.21 3.93 13.66
N SER A 233 10.86 3.90 12.49
CA SER A 233 10.31 3.26 11.29
C SER A 233 10.63 1.76 11.28
N PRO A 234 9.66 0.87 10.98
CA PRO A 234 9.96 -0.50 10.63
C PRO A 234 10.75 -0.55 9.32
N ASN A 235 11.54 -1.60 9.12
CA ASN A 235 12.45 -1.67 7.96
C ASN A 235 12.20 -2.86 7.03
N LEU A 236 11.14 -3.62 7.23
CA LEU A 236 10.91 -4.84 6.45
C LEU A 236 10.54 -4.49 5.00
N HIS A 237 9.47 -3.71 4.83
CA HIS A 237 8.90 -3.40 3.52
C HIS A 237 9.83 -2.51 2.68
N GLY A 238 10.35 -1.41 3.23
CA GLY A 238 11.27 -0.52 2.51
C GLY A 238 12.56 -1.22 2.10
N THR A 239 13.08 -2.17 2.92
CA THR A 239 14.23 -2.98 2.52
C THR A 239 13.90 -3.87 1.32
N ALA A 240 12.70 -4.45 1.27
CA ALA A 240 12.27 -5.28 0.16
C ALA A 240 12.14 -4.48 -1.15
N ILE A 241 11.51 -3.31 -1.09
CA ILE A 241 11.36 -2.41 -2.25
C ILE A 241 12.74 -1.93 -2.75
N ALA A 242 13.61 -1.48 -1.85
CA ALA A 242 14.98 -1.07 -2.20
C ALA A 242 15.79 -2.22 -2.80
N GLY A 243 15.59 -3.45 -2.30
CA GLY A 243 16.21 -4.67 -2.82
C GLY A 243 15.87 -4.94 -4.28
N LEU A 244 14.61 -4.73 -4.66
CA LEU A 244 14.18 -4.84 -6.07
C LEU A 244 14.82 -3.73 -6.93
N ILE A 245 14.80 -2.50 -6.46
CA ILE A 245 15.26 -1.34 -7.25
C ILE A 245 16.78 -1.42 -7.49
N THR A 246 17.58 -1.63 -6.44
CA THR A 246 19.05 -1.45 -6.50
C THR A 246 19.86 -2.53 -5.79
N GLY A 247 19.19 -3.53 -5.18
CA GLY A 247 19.87 -4.55 -4.40
C GLY A 247 20.76 -5.44 -5.26
N LYS A 248 21.99 -5.68 -4.82
CA LYS A 248 23.00 -6.50 -5.49
C LYS A 248 23.27 -7.79 -4.70
N GLY A 249 23.79 -8.80 -5.37
CA GLY A 249 24.20 -10.06 -4.74
C GLY A 249 23.82 -11.28 -5.58
N ALA A 250 24.33 -12.45 -5.19
CA ALA A 250 24.16 -13.68 -5.96
C ALA A 250 22.69 -14.15 -6.15
N LYS A 251 21.75 -13.57 -5.38
CA LYS A 251 20.33 -13.95 -5.39
C LYS A 251 19.42 -12.84 -5.93
N LEU A 252 19.95 -11.64 -6.18
CA LEU A 252 19.19 -10.48 -6.63
C LEU A 252 19.65 -10.02 -8.00
N ASN A 253 18.68 -9.66 -8.83
CA ASN A 253 18.90 -8.95 -10.07
C ASN A 253 18.23 -7.57 -9.92
N PRO A 254 18.99 -6.50 -9.68
CA PRO A 254 18.41 -5.17 -9.50
C PRO A 254 17.71 -4.71 -10.78
N LEU A 255 16.57 -4.06 -10.62
CA LEU A 255 15.84 -3.47 -11.73
C LEU A 255 16.62 -2.32 -12.39
N LEU A 256 17.52 -1.68 -11.64
CA LEU A 256 18.41 -0.62 -12.10
C LEU A 256 19.86 -1.02 -11.82
N GLY A 257 20.71 -1.05 -12.84
CA GLY A 257 22.13 -1.41 -12.69
C GLY A 257 22.93 -0.39 -11.90
N SER A 258 22.55 0.89 -11.99
CA SER A 258 23.13 2.00 -11.24
C SER A 258 22.05 3.01 -10.87
N ALA A 259 21.57 2.96 -9.64
CA ALA A 259 20.57 3.88 -9.11
C ALA A 259 21.13 4.78 -8.01
N MET A 260 20.71 6.04 -8.00
CA MET A 260 20.75 6.92 -6.84
C MET A 260 19.35 6.88 -6.22
N LEU A 261 19.15 6.01 -5.21
CA LEU A 261 17.88 5.81 -4.55
C LEU A 261 17.69 6.81 -3.41
N TYR A 262 16.61 7.58 -3.47
CA TYR A 262 16.19 8.48 -2.39
C TYR A 262 14.99 7.88 -1.69
N SER A 263 15.15 7.45 -0.44
CA SER A 263 14.12 6.80 0.36
C SER A 263 13.59 7.74 1.44
N ALA A 264 12.31 8.06 1.35
CA ALA A 264 11.58 8.84 2.35
C ALA A 264 10.84 7.90 3.30
N GLU A 265 11.25 7.88 4.57
CA GLU A 265 10.69 7.01 5.61
C GLU A 265 9.47 7.68 6.24
N VAL A 266 8.28 7.13 6.00
CA VAL A 266 7.00 7.68 6.49
C VAL A 266 6.21 6.70 7.36
N PHE A 267 6.55 5.41 7.34
CA PHE A 267 5.81 4.40 8.08
C PHE A 267 6.32 4.23 9.51
N TYR A 268 5.41 4.17 10.44
CA TYR A 268 5.61 3.77 11.83
C TYR A 268 4.88 2.45 12.11
N ARG A 269 5.23 1.80 13.19
CA ARG A 269 4.65 0.53 13.63
C ARG A 269 3.31 0.76 14.32
N GLN A 270 2.25 0.14 13.83
CA GLN A 270 0.93 0.10 14.48
C GLN A 270 0.77 -1.16 15.32
N SER A 271 1.29 -2.29 14.84
CA SER A 271 1.35 -3.57 15.53
C SER A 271 2.56 -4.36 15.08
N GLU A 272 2.66 -5.64 15.44
CA GLU A 272 3.69 -6.53 14.91
C GLU A 272 3.58 -6.69 13.38
N TYR A 273 2.35 -6.66 12.85
CA TYR A 273 2.06 -6.95 11.44
C TYR A 273 1.57 -5.73 10.63
N ALA A 274 1.24 -4.62 11.29
CA ALA A 274 0.68 -3.44 10.64
C ALA A 274 1.59 -2.22 10.75
N GLN A 275 1.60 -1.42 9.67
CA GLN A 275 2.38 -0.20 9.54
C GLN A 275 1.50 0.91 8.96
N GLY A 276 1.55 2.09 9.58
CA GLY A 276 0.80 3.26 9.15
C GLY A 276 1.71 4.42 8.75
N ALA A 277 1.27 5.23 7.80
CA ALA A 277 1.91 6.50 7.43
C ALA A 277 0.88 7.62 7.48
N THR A 278 1.18 8.71 8.16
CA THR A 278 0.29 9.87 8.18
C THR A 278 0.37 10.61 6.84
N LEU A 279 -0.76 11.14 6.36
CA LEU A 279 -0.77 11.98 5.18
C LEU A 279 0.22 13.16 5.30
N PHE A 280 0.33 13.75 6.48
CA PHE A 280 1.27 14.85 6.72
C PHE A 280 2.72 14.44 6.40
N ALA A 281 3.18 13.27 6.87
CA ALA A 281 4.51 12.75 6.57
C ALA A 281 4.69 12.45 5.06
N ILE A 282 3.65 11.96 4.39
CA ILE A 282 3.67 11.70 2.93
C ILE A 282 3.87 13.02 2.15
N VAL A 283 3.19 14.10 2.54
CA VAL A 283 3.36 15.41 1.89
C VAL A 283 4.76 15.98 2.12
N GLU A 284 5.33 15.82 3.33
CA GLU A 284 6.71 16.21 3.63
C GLU A 284 7.71 15.42 2.76
N ALA A 285 7.51 14.11 2.63
CA ALA A 285 8.31 13.23 1.80
C ALA A 285 8.25 13.62 0.32
N LEU A 286 7.06 13.89 -0.21
CA LEU A 286 6.87 14.39 -1.59
C LEU A 286 7.66 15.68 -1.81
N ASN A 287 7.55 16.66 -0.91
CA ASN A 287 8.30 17.92 -1.02
C ASN A 287 9.82 17.69 -1.02
N TRP A 288 10.32 16.79 -0.15
CA TRP A 288 11.75 16.46 -0.10
C TRP A 288 12.24 15.80 -1.39
N LEU A 289 11.49 14.84 -1.92
CA LEU A 289 11.86 14.17 -3.17
C LEU A 289 11.85 15.14 -4.36
N VAL A 290 10.83 16.00 -4.45
CA VAL A 290 10.76 17.04 -5.49
C VAL A 290 11.92 18.04 -5.34
N SER A 291 12.27 18.47 -4.14
CA SER A 291 13.40 19.37 -3.89
C SER A 291 14.75 18.78 -4.30
N ASN A 292 14.89 17.44 -4.24
CA ASN A 292 16.06 16.69 -4.72
C ASN A 292 15.99 16.39 -6.23
N LYS A 293 14.99 16.92 -6.93
CA LYS A 293 14.81 16.76 -8.39
C LYS A 293 14.70 15.28 -8.80
N ILE A 294 13.92 14.52 -8.05
CA ILE A 294 13.65 13.11 -8.34
C ILE A 294 12.60 13.02 -9.44
N PRO A 295 12.90 12.40 -10.60
CA PRO A 295 11.99 12.38 -11.74
C PRO A 295 10.87 11.33 -11.62
N VAL A 296 11.10 10.23 -10.88
CA VAL A 296 10.14 9.15 -10.67
C VAL A 296 10.07 8.82 -9.18
N ILE A 297 8.87 8.76 -8.63
CA ILE A 297 8.62 8.40 -7.22
C ILE A 297 7.75 7.16 -7.18
N ASN A 298 8.24 6.11 -6.53
CA ASN A 298 7.50 4.90 -6.21
C ASN A 298 6.75 5.05 -4.89
N MET A 299 5.45 4.79 -4.89
CA MET A 299 4.59 4.80 -3.70
C MET A 299 3.92 3.45 -3.50
N SER A 300 4.60 2.55 -2.79
CA SER A 300 4.11 1.20 -2.47
C SER A 300 3.18 1.22 -1.25
N LEU A 301 2.19 2.10 -1.27
CA LEU A 301 1.24 2.33 -0.18
C LEU A 301 -0.17 2.62 -0.72
N THR A 302 -1.18 2.40 0.12
CA THR A 302 -2.57 2.71 -0.21
C THR A 302 -3.35 3.26 0.98
N GLY A 303 -4.42 3.97 0.68
CA GLY A 303 -5.36 4.51 1.67
C GLY A 303 -6.60 5.12 1.03
N PRO A 304 -7.36 5.93 1.78
CA PRO A 304 -8.56 6.57 1.28
C PRO A 304 -8.26 7.68 0.26
N ASN A 305 -9.31 8.05 -0.48
CA ASN A 305 -9.29 9.31 -1.22
C ASN A 305 -9.10 10.49 -0.24
N ASN A 306 -8.28 11.47 -0.65
CA ASN A 306 -7.99 12.62 0.18
C ASN A 306 -7.62 13.84 -0.67
N ALA A 307 -8.34 14.92 -0.50
CA ALA A 307 -8.17 16.13 -1.31
C ALA A 307 -6.77 16.76 -1.16
N VAL A 308 -6.17 16.67 0.03
CA VAL A 308 -4.82 17.20 0.28
C VAL A 308 -3.76 16.35 -0.39
N LEU A 309 -3.92 15.01 -0.38
CA LEU A 309 -3.01 14.11 -1.10
C LEU A 309 -3.06 14.34 -2.60
N GLU A 310 -4.27 14.39 -3.17
CA GLU A 310 -4.46 14.61 -4.61
C GLU A 310 -3.84 15.92 -5.07
N ALA A 311 -4.07 17.00 -4.32
CA ALA A 311 -3.47 18.30 -4.61
C ALA A 311 -1.94 18.31 -4.47
N SER A 312 -1.38 17.59 -3.47
CA SER A 312 0.07 17.46 -3.28
C SER A 312 0.72 16.67 -4.42
N ILE A 313 0.09 15.58 -4.86
CA ILE A 313 0.51 14.78 -6.02
C ILE A 313 0.44 15.62 -7.29
N THR A 314 -0.66 16.35 -7.50
CA THR A 314 -0.81 17.26 -8.65
C THR A 314 0.28 18.32 -8.65
N ALA A 315 0.62 18.88 -7.50
CA ALA A 315 1.72 19.83 -7.36
C ALA A 315 3.08 19.21 -7.73
N ALA A 316 3.38 17.99 -7.28
CA ALA A 316 4.60 17.26 -7.64
C ALA A 316 4.68 16.98 -9.15
N ILE A 317 3.58 16.56 -9.77
CA ILE A 317 3.51 16.28 -11.22
C ILE A 317 3.74 17.56 -12.05
N LYS A 318 3.28 18.73 -11.57
CA LYS A 318 3.59 20.04 -12.18
C LYS A 318 5.09 20.39 -12.11
N GLN A 319 5.83 19.80 -11.15
CA GLN A 319 7.30 19.91 -11.06
C GLN A 319 8.04 18.86 -11.89
N ASN A 320 7.38 18.30 -12.89
CA ASN A 320 7.94 17.31 -13.82
C ASN A 320 8.24 15.92 -13.21
N VAL A 321 7.56 15.53 -12.14
CA VAL A 321 7.69 14.21 -11.51
C VAL A 321 6.65 13.25 -12.11
N LEU A 322 7.00 11.96 -12.27
CA LEU A 322 6.07 10.85 -12.47
C LEU A 322 5.89 10.11 -11.14
N ILE A 323 4.66 9.75 -10.83
CA ILE A 323 4.33 8.99 -9.63
C ILE A 323 3.76 7.65 -10.05
N VAL A 324 4.36 6.57 -9.54
CA VAL A 324 3.92 5.19 -9.72
C VAL A 324 3.47 4.64 -8.38
N ALA A 325 2.32 4.00 -8.35
CA ALA A 325 1.77 3.48 -7.11
C ALA A 325 1.23 2.05 -7.25
N ALA A 326 1.24 1.33 -6.14
CA ALA A 326 0.60 0.03 -6.03
C ALA A 326 -0.92 0.15 -6.17
N ALA A 327 -1.55 -0.78 -6.89
CA ALA A 327 -3.01 -0.81 -7.06
C ALA A 327 -3.77 -1.15 -5.76
N GLY A 328 -3.13 -1.91 -4.87
CA GLY A 328 -3.70 -2.41 -3.62
C GLY A 328 -3.83 -3.93 -3.59
N ASN A 329 -3.89 -4.48 -2.37
CA ASN A 329 -3.95 -5.93 -2.11
C ASN A 329 -5.22 -6.32 -1.34
N GLN A 330 -6.35 -5.64 -1.57
CA GLN A 330 -7.63 -5.92 -0.90
C GLN A 330 -8.58 -6.76 -1.76
N GLY A 331 -8.10 -7.23 -2.91
CA GLY A 331 -8.85 -8.10 -3.80
C GLY A 331 -9.65 -7.36 -4.89
N PRO A 332 -10.14 -8.13 -5.88
CA PRO A 332 -10.75 -7.57 -7.09
C PRO A 332 -12.08 -6.84 -6.87
N ALA A 333 -12.75 -7.06 -5.75
CA ALA A 333 -14.01 -6.41 -5.38
C ALA A 333 -13.81 -5.16 -4.49
N SER A 334 -12.57 -4.83 -4.16
CA SER A 334 -12.26 -3.66 -3.34
C SER A 334 -12.58 -2.36 -4.06
N GLN A 335 -12.96 -1.35 -3.27
CA GLN A 335 -13.03 0.02 -3.77
C GLN A 335 -11.65 0.51 -4.24
N PRO A 336 -11.62 1.50 -5.16
CA PRO A 336 -10.35 2.11 -5.58
C PRO A 336 -9.56 2.64 -4.38
N LEU A 337 -8.26 2.35 -4.35
CA LEU A 337 -7.35 2.80 -3.31
C LEU A 337 -6.38 3.85 -3.86
N TYR A 338 -6.05 4.81 -3.01
CA TYR A 338 -5.22 5.96 -3.36
C TYR A 338 -3.83 5.86 -2.73
N PRO A 339 -2.79 6.35 -3.43
CA PRO A 339 -2.81 7.26 -4.57
C PRO A 339 -3.01 6.58 -5.93
N GLY A 340 -2.97 5.24 -6.05
CA GLY A 340 -3.06 4.54 -7.33
C GLY A 340 -4.28 4.93 -8.17
N ALA A 341 -5.43 5.18 -7.54
CA ALA A 341 -6.67 5.53 -8.24
C ALA A 341 -6.77 7.00 -8.70
N TYR A 342 -5.79 7.87 -8.42
CA TYR A 342 -5.78 9.20 -9.03
C TYR A 342 -5.40 9.14 -10.51
N LYS A 343 -6.14 9.81 -11.36
CA LYS A 343 -5.94 9.84 -12.82
C LYS A 343 -4.53 10.23 -13.28
N SER A 344 -3.80 10.96 -12.42
CA SER A 344 -2.45 11.46 -12.70
C SER A 344 -1.35 10.56 -12.16
N VAL A 345 -1.69 9.46 -11.50
CA VAL A 345 -0.78 8.47 -10.93
C VAL A 345 -0.81 7.21 -11.79
N ILE A 346 0.32 6.58 -11.96
CA ILE A 346 0.46 5.35 -12.73
C ILE A 346 0.24 4.17 -11.77
N ALA A 347 -0.90 3.50 -11.91
CA ALA A 347 -1.29 2.39 -11.04
C ALA A 347 -0.80 1.04 -11.59
N VAL A 348 -0.23 0.22 -10.70
CA VAL A 348 0.38 -1.06 -11.07
C VAL A 348 -0.26 -2.22 -10.30
N SER A 349 -0.83 -3.17 -11.03
CA SER A 349 -1.29 -4.46 -10.52
C SER A 349 -0.14 -5.49 -10.52
N ALA A 350 -0.32 -6.62 -9.81
CA ALA A 350 0.72 -7.63 -9.67
C ALA A 350 0.37 -8.91 -10.43
N ILE A 351 1.37 -9.48 -11.12
CA ILE A 351 1.29 -10.80 -11.75
C ILE A 351 2.40 -11.72 -11.23
N ASP A 352 2.19 -13.02 -11.43
CA ASP A 352 3.22 -14.03 -11.20
C ASP A 352 4.06 -14.31 -12.48
N SER A 353 5.00 -15.25 -12.37
CA SER A 353 5.86 -15.66 -13.49
C SER A 353 5.13 -16.37 -14.63
N GLN A 354 3.86 -16.73 -14.46
CA GLN A 354 2.99 -17.36 -15.45
C GLN A 354 1.93 -16.39 -15.99
N ASN A 355 2.10 -15.09 -15.70
CA ASN A 355 1.18 -14.01 -16.10
C ASN A 355 -0.21 -14.09 -15.46
N GLN A 356 -0.34 -14.84 -14.37
CA GLN A 356 -1.58 -14.88 -13.62
C GLN A 356 -1.66 -13.68 -12.67
N ILE A 357 -2.82 -13.02 -12.66
CA ILE A 357 -3.05 -11.90 -11.76
C ILE A 357 -2.93 -12.34 -10.29
N TYR A 358 -2.26 -11.56 -9.47
CA TYR A 358 -2.24 -11.77 -8.03
C TYR A 358 -3.66 -11.74 -7.47
N ARG A 359 -4.06 -12.82 -6.80
CA ARG A 359 -5.45 -13.03 -6.34
C ARG A 359 -6.00 -11.88 -5.49
N TRP A 360 -5.13 -11.16 -4.79
CA TRP A 360 -5.48 -10.04 -3.94
C TRP A 360 -5.29 -8.68 -4.61
N SER A 361 -4.81 -8.63 -5.86
CA SER A 361 -4.68 -7.37 -6.58
C SER A 361 -6.04 -6.71 -6.76
N ASN A 362 -6.12 -5.42 -6.46
CA ASN A 362 -7.29 -4.62 -6.79
C ASN A 362 -7.43 -4.52 -8.32
N LYS A 363 -8.66 -4.30 -8.78
CA LYS A 363 -9.05 -4.09 -10.19
C LYS A 363 -9.79 -2.78 -10.35
N GLY A 364 -9.79 -2.24 -11.56
CA GLY A 364 -10.56 -1.05 -11.92
C GLY A 364 -9.97 -0.32 -13.12
N ASP A 365 -10.72 0.63 -13.68
CA ASP A 365 -10.34 1.42 -14.85
C ASP A 365 -9.07 2.26 -14.62
N TYR A 366 -8.69 2.45 -13.35
CA TYR A 366 -7.50 3.18 -12.94
C TYR A 366 -6.20 2.39 -13.09
N ILE A 367 -6.25 1.08 -13.32
CA ILE A 367 -5.06 0.26 -13.54
C ILE A 367 -4.42 0.65 -14.86
N ASP A 368 -3.12 0.98 -14.83
CA ASP A 368 -2.38 1.35 -16.04
C ASP A 368 -1.50 0.22 -16.54
N PHE A 369 -0.81 -0.50 -15.64
CA PHE A 369 0.07 -1.61 -16.01
C PHE A 369 0.00 -2.73 -15.00
N ALA A 370 0.49 -3.90 -15.42
CA ALA A 370 0.82 -5.01 -14.55
C ALA A 370 2.33 -5.24 -14.54
N ALA A 371 2.87 -5.81 -13.46
CA ALA A 371 4.26 -6.24 -13.42
C ALA A 371 4.47 -7.40 -12.46
N LEU A 372 5.64 -8.06 -12.51
CA LEU A 372 5.99 -9.13 -11.61
C LEU A 372 5.92 -8.65 -10.15
N GLY A 373 5.05 -9.25 -9.37
CA GLY A 373 4.82 -8.87 -7.99
C GLY A 373 4.44 -10.05 -7.10
N VAL A 374 4.47 -11.29 -7.63
CA VAL A 374 4.14 -12.49 -6.85
C VAL A 374 5.38 -13.36 -6.72
N ASN A 375 5.69 -13.71 -5.48
CA ASN A 375 6.79 -14.61 -5.16
C ASN A 375 8.16 -14.12 -5.68
N VAL A 376 8.38 -12.81 -5.66
CA VAL A 376 9.62 -12.18 -6.13
C VAL A 376 10.70 -12.22 -5.07
N VAL A 377 11.93 -12.54 -5.47
CA VAL A 377 13.09 -12.59 -4.55
C VAL A 377 13.56 -11.18 -4.27
N THR A 378 13.72 -10.84 -2.99
CA THR A 378 14.25 -9.53 -2.56
C THR A 378 15.00 -9.63 -1.24
N SER A 379 15.58 -8.50 -0.79
CA SER A 379 16.20 -8.37 0.52
C SER A 379 15.13 -8.16 1.61
N GLN A 380 15.39 -8.67 2.82
CA GLN A 380 14.48 -8.53 3.96
C GLN A 380 15.13 -7.71 5.07
N GLY A 381 14.32 -7.01 5.86
CA GLY A 381 14.80 -6.15 6.95
C GLY A 381 15.64 -6.86 8.02
N ASN A 382 15.49 -8.18 8.15
CA ASN A 382 16.25 -9.04 9.07
C ASN A 382 17.66 -9.42 8.57
N GLY A 383 18.11 -8.88 7.43
CA GLY A 383 19.42 -9.16 6.83
C GLY A 383 19.46 -10.42 5.94
N LYS A 384 18.31 -11.06 5.71
CA LYS A 384 18.17 -12.24 4.85
C LYS A 384 17.60 -11.89 3.48
N PHE A 385 17.63 -12.84 2.57
CA PHE A 385 16.90 -12.81 1.30
C PHE A 385 15.66 -13.67 1.43
N GLY A 386 14.56 -13.22 0.88
CA GLY A 386 13.29 -13.94 0.91
C GLY A 386 12.44 -13.63 -0.31
N ARG A 387 11.21 -14.14 -0.27
CA ARG A 387 10.22 -13.89 -1.33
C ARG A 387 9.08 -13.07 -0.74
N GLU A 388 8.66 -12.09 -1.53
CA GLU A 388 7.56 -11.21 -1.20
C GLU A 388 6.53 -11.23 -2.32
N SER A 389 5.28 -10.91 -1.98
CA SER A 389 4.19 -10.82 -2.95
C SER A 389 3.37 -9.56 -2.68
N GLY A 390 2.77 -8.99 -3.71
CA GLY A 390 1.89 -7.84 -3.62
C GLY A 390 2.11 -6.83 -4.75
N THR A 391 1.16 -5.96 -4.93
CA THR A 391 1.24 -4.85 -5.89
C THR A 391 2.37 -3.87 -5.56
N SER A 392 2.80 -3.82 -4.30
CA SER A 392 4.01 -3.08 -3.89
C SER A 392 5.29 -3.62 -4.51
N MET A 393 5.37 -4.93 -4.78
CA MET A 393 6.53 -5.53 -5.45
C MET A 393 6.50 -5.31 -6.96
N ALA A 394 5.32 -5.08 -7.53
CA ALA A 394 5.12 -4.80 -8.94
C ALA A 394 5.42 -3.33 -9.31
N ALA A 395 5.02 -2.37 -8.51
CA ALA A 395 5.21 -0.95 -8.77
C ALA A 395 6.68 -0.55 -9.03
N PRO A 396 7.70 -1.08 -8.34
CA PRO A 396 9.11 -0.81 -8.62
C PRO A 396 9.55 -1.15 -10.04
N HIS A 397 8.97 -2.17 -10.70
CA HIS A 397 9.29 -2.52 -12.09
C HIS A 397 8.93 -1.38 -13.04
N VAL A 398 7.71 -0.85 -12.91
CA VAL A 398 7.24 0.28 -13.74
C VAL A 398 8.02 1.55 -13.40
N SER A 399 8.32 1.79 -12.12
CA SER A 399 9.14 2.93 -11.69
C SER A 399 10.54 2.90 -12.27
N ALA A 400 11.18 1.73 -12.28
CA ALA A 400 12.51 1.53 -12.86
C ALA A 400 12.50 1.71 -14.38
N ALA A 401 11.53 1.11 -15.08
CA ALA A 401 11.36 1.26 -16.53
C ALA A 401 11.21 2.74 -16.90
N LEU A 402 10.34 3.48 -16.21
CA LEU A 402 10.14 4.90 -16.46
C LEU A 402 11.38 5.75 -16.17
N SER A 403 12.14 5.42 -15.14
CA SER A 403 13.40 6.12 -14.84
C SER A 403 14.40 6.00 -15.99
N CYS A 404 14.50 4.82 -16.59
CA CYS A 404 15.35 4.58 -17.77
C CYS A 404 14.82 5.26 -19.04
N LEU A 405 13.51 5.19 -19.28
CA LEU A 405 12.88 5.80 -20.45
C LEU A 405 12.94 7.33 -20.38
N LEU A 406 12.80 7.93 -19.19
CA LEU A 406 13.00 9.38 -19.02
C LEU A 406 14.44 9.79 -19.38
N LEU A 407 15.44 9.02 -18.95
CA LEU A 407 16.83 9.28 -19.33
C LEU A 407 17.00 9.18 -20.83
N LYS A 408 16.50 8.12 -21.48
CA LYS A 408 16.53 7.90 -22.93
C LYS A 408 15.90 9.04 -23.72
N HIS A 409 14.81 9.61 -23.22
CA HIS A 409 14.05 10.68 -23.88
C HIS A 409 14.37 12.10 -23.37
N GLY A 410 15.48 12.30 -22.66
CA GLY A 410 15.87 13.63 -22.17
C GLY A 410 14.82 14.26 -21.24
N ASN A 411 14.23 13.47 -20.35
CA ASN A 411 13.17 13.84 -19.40
C ASN A 411 11.82 14.22 -20.05
N ASN A 412 11.57 13.78 -21.28
CA ASN A 412 10.27 13.95 -21.93
C ASN A 412 9.28 12.87 -21.44
N LYS A 413 8.39 13.24 -20.52
CA LYS A 413 7.41 12.33 -19.92
C LYS A 413 6.48 11.67 -20.94
N THR A 414 5.96 12.44 -21.87
CA THR A 414 5.03 11.93 -22.87
C THR A 414 5.68 10.85 -23.74
N LYS A 415 6.91 11.08 -24.20
CA LYS A 415 7.64 10.08 -24.95
C LYS A 415 7.96 8.84 -24.12
N ALA A 416 8.36 9.03 -22.87
CA ALA A 416 8.65 7.92 -21.95
C ALA A 416 7.39 7.07 -21.67
N LEU A 417 6.24 7.68 -21.41
CA LEU A 417 4.98 6.98 -21.19
C LEU A 417 4.47 6.26 -22.45
N ASN A 418 4.54 6.91 -23.62
CA ASN A 418 4.14 6.30 -24.88
C ASN A 418 5.01 5.06 -25.21
N GLU A 419 6.34 5.16 -24.98
CA GLU A 419 7.22 4.01 -25.17
C GLU A 419 6.95 2.93 -24.14
N LEU A 420 6.73 3.26 -22.86
CA LEU A 420 6.36 2.28 -21.85
C LEU A 420 5.08 1.52 -22.26
N THR A 421 4.06 2.25 -22.73
CA THR A 421 2.81 1.64 -23.23
C THR A 421 3.07 0.71 -24.42
N SER A 422 3.96 1.09 -25.34
CA SER A 422 4.31 0.24 -26.49
C SER A 422 5.14 -1.00 -26.12
N LEU A 423 5.85 -0.97 -25.01
CA LEU A 423 6.61 -2.10 -24.46
C LEU A 423 5.74 -3.06 -23.63
N ALA A 424 4.54 -2.64 -23.24
CA ALA A 424 3.63 -3.48 -22.48
C ALA A 424 3.17 -4.69 -23.31
N ILE A 425 3.21 -5.86 -22.70
CA ILE A 425 2.65 -7.09 -23.30
C ILE A 425 1.19 -7.15 -22.90
N ASP A 426 0.31 -6.99 -23.89
CA ASP A 426 -1.14 -7.05 -23.71
C ASP A 426 -1.56 -8.39 -23.12
N LEU A 427 -2.23 -8.37 -21.98
CA LEU A 427 -2.74 -9.53 -21.25
C LEU A 427 -4.22 -9.32 -20.94
N GLY A 428 -4.98 -10.41 -20.98
CA GLY A 428 -6.41 -10.35 -20.69
C GLY A 428 -7.25 -9.94 -21.89
N GLU A 429 -8.13 -8.96 -21.73
CA GLU A 429 -8.94 -8.40 -22.82
C GLU A 429 -8.08 -7.48 -23.68
N HIS A 430 -8.33 -7.47 -25.00
CA HIS A 430 -7.53 -6.68 -25.94
C HIS A 430 -7.57 -5.18 -25.64
N GLY A 431 -6.40 -4.57 -25.50
CA GLY A 431 -6.23 -3.17 -25.16
C GLY A 431 -6.20 -2.91 -23.66
N LYS A 432 -6.49 -1.68 -23.23
CA LYS A 432 -6.49 -1.36 -21.80
C LYS A 432 -7.69 -2.00 -21.09
N ASP A 433 -7.44 -2.89 -20.13
CA ASP A 433 -8.45 -3.53 -19.32
C ASP A 433 -8.34 -3.18 -17.81
N THR A 434 -9.33 -3.60 -17.01
CA THR A 434 -9.42 -3.29 -15.58
C THR A 434 -8.52 -4.12 -14.68
N THR A 435 -7.79 -5.10 -15.23
CA THR A 435 -6.96 -6.08 -14.50
C THR A 435 -5.48 -5.84 -14.73
N PHE A 436 -5.08 -5.71 -16.00
CA PHE A 436 -3.69 -5.60 -16.45
C PHE A 436 -3.36 -4.21 -16.99
N GLY A 437 -4.35 -3.31 -17.10
CA GLY A 437 -4.17 -2.01 -17.73
C GLY A 437 -3.81 -2.14 -19.21
N TYR A 438 -2.77 -1.45 -19.66
CA TYR A 438 -2.20 -1.60 -21.02
C TYR A 438 -1.41 -2.89 -21.20
N GLY A 439 -1.20 -3.67 -20.13
CA GLY A 439 -0.48 -4.94 -20.16
C GLY A 439 0.68 -5.00 -19.16
N ALA A 440 1.46 -6.07 -19.26
CA ALA A 440 2.56 -6.36 -18.36
C ALA A 440 3.88 -5.73 -18.80
N ILE A 441 4.59 -5.12 -17.84
CA ILE A 441 5.93 -4.56 -18.02
C ILE A 441 6.95 -5.55 -17.48
N TYR A 442 7.88 -5.96 -18.32
CA TYR A 442 8.99 -6.84 -17.99
C TYR A 442 10.33 -6.15 -18.19
N PRO A 443 11.34 -6.53 -17.39
CA PRO A 443 12.71 -6.17 -17.73
C PRO A 443 13.07 -6.64 -19.14
N PRO A 444 13.73 -5.81 -19.93
CA PRO A 444 14.08 -6.18 -21.32
C PRO A 444 15.12 -7.29 -21.34
N LYS A 445 15.20 -8.04 -22.45
CA LYS A 445 16.27 -9.05 -22.66
C LYS A 445 17.67 -8.40 -22.67
N ASN A 446 17.74 -7.17 -23.18
CA ASN A 446 18.93 -6.29 -23.14
C ASN A 446 18.51 -4.98 -22.50
N ALA A 447 19.43 -4.32 -21.77
CA ALA A 447 19.16 -3.03 -21.14
C ALA A 447 18.65 -1.98 -22.15
N LEU A 448 17.70 -1.12 -21.74
CA LEU A 448 17.11 -0.04 -22.53
C LEU A 448 18.13 1.06 -22.88
#